data_95e193cee037d798dd1563acd8281628
#
_entry.id   95e193cee037d798dd1563acd8281628
#
_cell.length_a   1.000
_cell.length_b   1.000
_cell.length_c   1.000
_cell.angle_alpha   90.00
_cell.angle_beta   90.00
_cell.angle_gamma   90.00
#
_symmetry.space_group_name_H-M   'P 1'
#
loop_
_entity.id
_entity.type
_entity.pdbx_description
1 polymer ?
#
loop_
_entity_poly.entity_id
_entity_poly.type
_entity_poly.pdbx_seq_one_letter_code
_entity_poly.pdbx_strand_id
1 'polypeptide(L)'
;MVSVTRDSGFAGSDCSTTLFVNDKMAALVKAGETVTLHLPAEPAVLGAIPFGMCGGGFARLEIHPTPAKPAHYRIGPDGDGEIDFYPIVSR
;
A
#
# COMPACT_ATOMS: atom_id res chain seq x y z
N MET A 1 -11.35 8.04 -4.17
CA MET A 1 -11.05 6.62 -4.29
C MET A 1 -9.55 6.41 -4.40
N VAL A 2 -9.01 5.54 -3.58
CA VAL A 2 -7.59 5.24 -3.55
C VAL A 2 -7.40 3.74 -3.77
N SER A 3 -6.61 3.36 -4.75
CA SER A 3 -6.31 1.96 -5.05
C SER A 3 -4.87 1.65 -4.68
N VAL A 4 -4.66 0.52 -4.02
CA VAL A 4 -3.33 0.06 -3.63
C VAL A 4 -3.11 -1.33 -4.20
N THR A 5 -2.09 -1.49 -5.02
CA THR A 5 -1.72 -2.76 -5.62
C THR A 5 -0.38 -3.21 -5.05
N ARG A 6 -0.30 -4.44 -4.61
CA ARG A 6 0.96 -4.99 -4.15
C ARG A 6 1.67 -5.67 -5.32
N ASP A 7 2.93 -5.29 -5.54
CA ASP A 7 3.76 -5.93 -6.56
C ASP A 7 3.92 -7.41 -6.26
N SER A 8 4.12 -8.19 -7.31
CA SER A 8 4.44 -9.60 -7.21
C SER A 8 5.82 -9.85 -7.78
N GLY A 9 6.41 -10.99 -7.46
CA GLY A 9 7.68 -11.41 -8.04
C GLY A 9 8.93 -10.89 -7.36
N PHE A 10 8.81 -10.30 -6.16
CA PHE A 10 9.99 -9.92 -5.37
C PHE A 10 10.11 -10.81 -4.12
N ALA A 11 11.26 -10.75 -3.46
CA ALA A 11 11.51 -11.53 -2.24
C ALA A 11 10.44 -11.22 -1.20
N GLY A 12 9.83 -12.25 -0.61
CA GLY A 12 8.75 -12.09 0.35
C GLY A 12 7.38 -11.91 -0.29
N SER A 13 7.25 -12.07 -1.61
CA SER A 13 5.98 -11.88 -2.30
C SER A 13 4.90 -12.91 -1.92
N ASP A 14 5.29 -14.03 -1.30
CA ASP A 14 4.33 -15.04 -0.84
C ASP A 14 3.59 -14.60 0.42
N CYS A 15 4.04 -13.54 1.06
CA CYS A 15 3.43 -13.06 2.28
C CYS A 15 2.47 -11.92 2.00
N SER A 16 1.32 -11.96 2.66
CA SER A 16 0.37 -10.86 2.58
C SER A 16 0.93 -9.63 3.28
N THR A 17 0.48 -8.47 2.87
CA THR A 17 0.84 -7.20 3.51
C THR A 17 -0.40 -6.64 4.19
N THR A 18 -0.28 -6.25 5.45
CA THR A 18 -1.36 -5.58 6.16
C THR A 18 -1.34 -4.11 5.78
N LEU A 19 -2.45 -3.63 5.26
CA LEU A 19 -2.63 -2.22 4.88
C LEU A 19 -3.38 -1.49 5.98
N PHE A 20 -2.81 -0.38 6.43
CA PHE A 20 -3.40 0.48 7.45
C PHE A 20 -3.79 1.82 6.86
N VAL A 21 -4.84 2.40 7.41
CA VAL A 21 -5.24 3.78 7.15
C VAL A 21 -5.38 4.48 8.49
N ASN A 22 -4.58 5.52 8.73
CA ASN A 22 -4.54 6.26 10.00
C ASN A 22 -4.37 5.31 11.20
N ASP A 23 -3.41 4.38 11.06
CA ASP A 23 -3.07 3.38 12.10
C ASP A 23 -4.16 2.35 12.39
N LYS A 24 -5.18 2.28 11.56
CA LYS A 24 -6.22 1.26 11.66
C LYS A 24 -6.11 0.29 10.50
N MET A 25 -6.15 -1.00 10.80
CA MET A 25 -6.08 -2.03 9.77
C MET A 25 -7.26 -1.89 8.80
N ALA A 26 -6.95 -1.79 7.51
CA ALA A 26 -7.95 -1.65 6.46
C ALA A 26 -8.11 -2.91 5.63
N ALA A 27 -7.03 -3.62 5.34
CA ALA A 27 -7.09 -4.80 4.48
C ALA A 27 -5.81 -5.62 4.57
N LEU A 28 -5.89 -6.86 4.12
CA LEU A 28 -4.73 -7.69 3.81
C LEU A 28 -4.60 -7.73 2.29
N VAL A 29 -3.42 -7.43 1.79
CA VAL A 29 -3.16 -7.36 0.35
C VAL A 29 -2.17 -8.45 -0.03
N LYS A 30 -2.59 -9.36 -0.88
CA LYS A 30 -1.73 -10.44 -1.38
C LYS A 30 -0.95 -9.97 -2.59
N ALA A 31 0.12 -10.71 -2.92
CA ALA A 31 0.93 -10.40 -4.09
C ALA A 31 0.08 -10.29 -5.35
N GLY A 32 0.22 -9.19 -6.08
CA GLY A 32 -0.55 -8.92 -7.28
C GLY A 32 -1.99 -8.46 -7.06
N GLU A 33 -2.45 -8.38 -5.82
CA GLU A 33 -3.81 -7.99 -5.51
C GLU A 33 -3.95 -6.47 -5.42
N THR A 34 -5.10 -5.97 -5.82
CA THR A 34 -5.44 -4.55 -5.72
C THR A 34 -6.61 -4.37 -4.76
N VAL A 35 -6.46 -3.45 -3.84
CA VAL A 35 -7.51 -3.08 -2.88
C VAL A 35 -7.93 -1.64 -3.16
N THR A 36 -9.22 -1.38 -3.20
CA THR A 36 -9.76 -0.04 -3.39
C THR A 36 -10.31 0.49 -2.07
N LEU A 37 -9.88 1.68 -1.70
CA LEU A 37 -10.31 2.35 -0.48
C LEU A 37 -11.13 3.58 -0.82
N HIS A 38 -12.24 3.78 -0.14
CA HIS A 38 -13.08 4.96 -0.28
C HIS A 38 -12.80 5.87 0.90
N LEU A 39 -11.89 6.83 0.69
CA LEU A 39 -11.46 7.73 1.75
C LEU A 39 -12.10 9.12 1.58
N PRO A 40 -12.41 9.81 2.69
CA PRO A 40 -12.90 11.18 2.61
C PRO A 40 -11.80 12.13 2.13
N ALA A 41 -12.19 13.35 1.74
CA ALA A 41 -11.24 14.37 1.28
C ALA A 41 -10.50 15.01 2.45
N GLU A 42 -9.79 14.19 3.21
CA GLU A 42 -9.01 14.60 4.37
C GLU A 42 -7.62 13.98 4.28
N PRO A 43 -6.59 14.62 4.83
CA PRO A 43 -5.28 13.99 4.90
C PRO A 43 -5.34 12.65 5.61
N ALA A 44 -4.67 11.65 5.05
CA ALA A 44 -4.63 10.31 5.59
C ALA A 44 -3.22 9.76 5.50
N VAL A 45 -2.90 8.80 6.36
CA VAL A 45 -1.61 8.12 6.33
C VAL A 45 -1.85 6.66 5.99
N LEU A 46 -1.26 6.22 4.87
CA LEU A 46 -1.24 4.81 4.50
C LEU A 46 -0.05 4.14 5.20
N GLY A 47 -0.26 2.94 5.70
CA GLY A 47 0.79 2.13 6.28
C GLY A 47 0.73 0.72 5.73
N ALA A 48 1.88 0.09 5.56
CA ALA A 48 1.97 -1.28 5.08
C ALA A 48 3.01 -2.04 5.88
N ILE A 49 2.62 -3.20 6.41
CA ILE A 49 3.49 -4.05 7.20
C ILE A 49 3.35 -5.48 6.67
N PRO A 50 4.47 -6.18 6.34
CA PRO A 50 4.39 -7.57 5.96
C PRO A 50 3.78 -8.41 7.06
N PHE A 51 2.91 -9.34 6.69
CA PHE A 51 2.20 -10.18 7.64
C PHE A 51 3.06 -11.38 8.04
N GLY A 52 3.04 -11.71 9.31
CA GLY A 52 3.70 -12.92 9.81
C GLY A 52 5.21 -12.75 9.92
N MET A 53 5.93 -13.83 9.57
CA MET A 53 7.38 -13.86 9.72
C MET A 53 8.14 -13.37 8.49
N CYS A 54 7.45 -12.77 7.55
CA CYS A 54 8.08 -12.18 6.38
C CYS A 54 8.67 -10.84 6.77
N GLY A 55 9.96 -10.72 6.76
CA GLY A 55 10.64 -9.47 7.04
C GLY A 55 10.32 -8.41 5.99
N GLY A 56 10.97 -7.26 6.05
CA GLY A 56 10.83 -6.22 5.05
C GLY A 56 10.38 -4.88 5.60
N GLY A 57 10.41 -4.69 6.92
CA GLY A 57 10.12 -3.40 7.52
C GLY A 57 8.66 -2.97 7.34
N PHE A 58 8.43 -1.66 7.40
CA PHE A 58 7.11 -1.12 7.14
C PHE A 58 7.23 0.14 6.28
N ALA A 59 6.13 0.49 5.59
CA ALA A 59 6.07 1.68 4.78
C ALA A 59 4.95 2.61 5.29
N ARG A 60 5.17 3.91 5.15
CA ARG A 60 4.17 4.94 5.49
C ARG A 60 4.18 5.99 4.40
N LEU A 61 3.00 6.49 4.07
CA LEU A 61 2.87 7.56 3.09
C LEU A 61 1.68 8.43 3.47
N GLU A 62 1.93 9.72 3.67
CA GLU A 62 0.85 10.67 3.86
C GLU A 62 0.25 11.02 2.50
N ILE A 63 -1.08 10.94 2.41
CA ILE A 63 -1.80 11.22 1.19
C ILE A 63 -2.90 12.26 1.45
N HIS A 64 -3.31 12.92 0.37
CA HIS A 64 -4.41 13.89 0.40
C HIS A 64 -5.45 13.43 -0.61
N PRO A 65 -6.36 12.50 -0.22
CA PRO A 65 -7.34 11.98 -1.15
C PRO A 65 -8.27 13.06 -1.68
N THR A 66 -8.54 13.01 -2.97
CA THR A 66 -9.46 13.92 -3.62
C THR A 66 -10.56 13.08 -4.28
N PRO A 67 -11.83 13.16 -3.84
CA PRO A 67 -12.88 12.32 -4.41
C PRO A 67 -13.05 12.46 -5.91
N ALA A 68 -12.75 13.64 -6.47
CA ALA A 68 -12.86 13.88 -7.89
C ALA A 68 -11.74 13.24 -8.72
N LYS A 69 -10.64 12.83 -8.09
CA LYS A 69 -9.48 12.24 -8.78
C LYS A 69 -9.07 10.96 -8.10
N PRO A 70 -9.27 9.80 -8.73
CA PRO A 70 -8.78 8.55 -8.18
C PRO A 70 -7.25 8.55 -8.16
N ALA A 71 -6.68 8.03 -7.08
CA ALA A 71 -5.25 7.90 -6.93
C ALA A 71 -4.89 6.42 -6.85
N HIS A 72 -3.74 6.07 -7.40
CA HIS A 72 -3.26 4.70 -7.42
C HIS A 72 -1.85 4.62 -6.87
N TYR A 73 -1.62 3.65 -6.00
CA TYR A 73 -0.32 3.40 -5.40
C TYR A 73 0.01 1.92 -5.54
N ARG A 74 1.30 1.60 -5.59
CA ARG A 74 1.74 0.22 -5.50
C ARG A 74 2.68 0.06 -4.32
N ILE A 75 2.67 -1.13 -3.73
CA ILE A 75 3.61 -1.52 -2.69
C ILE A 75 4.65 -2.40 -3.37
N GLY A 76 5.91 -2.01 -3.28
CA GLY A 76 6.99 -2.74 -3.91
C GLY A 76 8.29 -2.62 -3.14
N PRO A 77 9.35 -3.31 -3.61
CA PRO A 77 10.64 -3.27 -2.94
C PRO A 77 11.30 -1.90 -3.10
N ASP A 78 12.02 -1.45 -2.06
CA ASP A 78 12.65 -0.15 -2.05
C ASP A 78 14.14 -0.18 -2.41
N GLY A 79 14.69 -1.34 -2.72
CA GLY A 79 16.11 -1.48 -3.03
C GLY A 79 16.98 -1.86 -1.85
N ASP A 80 16.50 -1.68 -0.63
CA ASP A 80 17.20 -2.07 0.61
C ASP A 80 16.65 -3.37 1.20
N GLY A 81 15.77 -4.06 0.48
CA GLY A 81 15.11 -5.26 0.94
C GLY A 81 13.84 -5.01 1.75
N GLU A 82 13.44 -3.76 1.88
CA GLU A 82 12.21 -3.38 2.54
C GLU A 82 11.14 -3.03 1.51
N ILE A 83 9.98 -2.61 1.97
CA ILE A 83 8.87 -2.22 1.09
C ILE A 83 8.62 -0.72 1.19
N ASP A 84 8.01 -0.16 0.15
CA ASP A 84 7.61 1.23 0.15
C ASP A 84 6.38 1.40 -0.75
N PHE A 85 5.73 2.56 -0.62
CA PHE A 85 4.62 2.96 -1.50
C PHE A 85 5.16 3.78 -2.65
N TYR A 86 4.70 3.48 -3.86
CA TYR A 86 5.06 4.23 -5.06
C TYR A 86 3.79 4.71 -5.75
N PRO A 87 3.68 6.00 -6.05
CA PRO A 87 2.52 6.48 -6.81
C PRO A 87 2.56 5.95 -8.24
N ILE A 88 1.38 5.58 -8.75
CA ILE A 88 1.23 5.18 -10.14
C ILE A 88 0.61 6.36 -10.87
N VAL A 89 1.35 6.91 -11.83
CA VAL A 89 0.86 8.03 -12.62
C VAL A 89 0.07 7.49 -13.79
N SER A 90 -1.23 7.80 -13.82
CA SER A 90 -2.09 7.51 -14.95
C SER A 90 -1.92 8.58 -16.02
N ARG A 91 -1.76 8.15 -17.25
CA ARG A 91 -1.72 9.06 -18.40
C ARG A 91 -2.89 8.82 -19.31
#